data_733064f24289dc304d5ce8e817444a74
#
_entry.id   733064f24289dc304d5ce8e817444a74
#
_cell.length_a   1.000
_cell.length_b   1.000
_cell.length_c   1.000
_cell.angle_alpha   90.00
_cell.angle_beta   90.00
_cell.angle_gamma   90.00
#
_symmetry.space_group_name_H-M   'P 1'
#
loop_
_entity.id
_entity.type
_entity.pdbx_description
1 polymer ?
#
loop_
_entity_poly.entity_id
_entity_poly.type
_entity_poly.pdbx_seq_one_letter_code
_entity_poly.pdbx_strand_id
1 'polypeptide(L)'
;VALDFKNKKLLNNPDIISRGFVNINESMELFGACKGVVKDTVLNILSDEEVGVYQIRHQIVEKLGEFLEQEIGRKPVILPTILEV
;
A
#
# COMPACT_ATOMS: atom_id res chain seq x y z
N VAL A 1 3.00 -0.71 7.08
CA VAL A 1 2.61 -2.11 6.88
C VAL A 1 3.44 -3.00 7.77
N ALA A 2 2.80 -3.75 8.65
CA ALA A 2 3.46 -4.72 9.53
C ALA A 2 3.22 -6.14 9.01
N LEU A 3 4.28 -6.89 8.80
CA LEU A 3 4.23 -8.19 8.15
C LEU A 3 4.87 -9.28 8.98
N ASP A 4 4.27 -10.46 8.94
CA ASP A 4 4.86 -11.70 9.41
C ASP A 4 5.15 -12.58 8.19
N PHE A 5 6.40 -12.55 7.72
CA PHE A 5 6.80 -13.31 6.53
C PHE A 5 6.76 -14.82 6.76
N LYS A 6 7.08 -15.25 7.96
CA LYS A 6 7.11 -16.67 8.29
C LYS A 6 5.73 -17.31 8.14
N ASN A 7 4.70 -16.62 8.61
CA ASN A 7 3.32 -17.09 8.54
C ASN A 7 2.54 -16.48 7.38
N LYS A 8 3.19 -15.65 6.57
CA LYS A 8 2.59 -14.98 5.40
C LYS A 8 1.33 -14.18 5.75
N LYS A 9 1.43 -13.38 6.80
CA LYS A 9 0.31 -12.60 7.32
C LYS A 9 0.59 -11.11 7.34
N LEU A 10 -0.46 -10.37 7.02
CA LEU A 10 -0.49 -8.92 7.26
C LEU A 10 -1.06 -8.72 8.67
N LEU A 11 -0.27 -8.12 9.57
CA LEU A 11 -0.60 -8.08 11.00
C LEU A 11 -1.63 -7.04 11.37
N ASN A 12 -1.72 -5.96 10.60
CA ASN A 12 -2.73 -4.92 10.82
C ASN A 12 -3.14 -4.29 9.49
N ASN A 13 -4.19 -3.50 9.51
CA ASN A 13 -4.60 -2.77 8.32
C ASN A 13 -3.52 -1.74 7.96
N PRO A 14 -3.24 -1.56 6.65
CA PRO A 14 -2.31 -0.51 6.23
C PRO A 14 -2.78 0.85 6.68
N ASP A 15 -1.83 1.69 7.06
CA ASP A 15 -2.10 3.07 7.42
C ASP A 15 -1.50 3.98 6.36
N ILE A 16 -2.24 5.04 6.00
CA ILE A 16 -1.82 5.94 4.93
C ILE A 16 -1.84 7.37 5.45
N ILE A 17 -0.70 8.03 5.29
CA ILE A 17 -0.52 9.43 5.69
C ILE A 17 -0.19 10.24 4.43
N SER A 18 -0.88 11.35 4.23
CA SER A 18 -0.60 12.22 3.12
C SER A 18 -0.46 13.66 3.60
N ARG A 19 0.29 14.45 2.84
CA ARG A 19 0.50 15.86 3.15
C ARG A 19 0.25 16.71 1.91
N GLY A 20 -0.76 17.58 1.98
CA GLY A 20 -1.04 18.55 0.93
C GLY A 20 -1.46 17.97 -0.40
N PHE A 21 -1.81 16.71 -0.44
CA PHE A 21 -2.10 16.02 -1.70
C PHE A 21 -3.58 16.11 -2.10
N VAL A 22 -4.49 15.91 -1.14
CA VAL A 22 -5.93 15.93 -1.39
C VAL A 22 -6.65 16.70 -0.29
N ASN A 23 -7.88 17.12 -0.59
CA ASN A 23 -8.76 17.77 0.37
C ASN A 23 -9.25 16.75 1.41
N ILE A 24 -9.34 17.17 2.68
CA ILE A 24 -9.76 16.30 3.77
C ILE A 24 -11.13 15.66 3.50
N ASN A 25 -12.08 16.44 2.96
CA ASN A 25 -13.43 15.94 2.72
C ASN A 25 -13.50 14.87 1.62
N GLU A 26 -12.57 14.90 0.69
CA GLU A 26 -12.46 13.93 -0.39
C GLU A 26 -11.56 12.76 -0.05
N SER A 27 -10.75 12.90 1.01
CA SER A 27 -9.67 11.96 1.30
C SER A 27 -10.12 10.68 1.99
N MET A 28 -11.23 10.69 2.73
CA MET A 28 -11.64 9.52 3.52
C MET A 28 -11.97 8.32 2.64
N GLU A 29 -12.78 8.51 1.62
CA GLU A 29 -13.10 7.44 0.67
C GLU A 29 -11.87 7.02 -0.13
N LEU A 30 -11.12 8.00 -0.61
CA LEU A 30 -9.91 7.73 -1.40
C LEU A 30 -8.89 6.94 -0.58
N PHE A 31 -8.63 7.35 0.66
CA PHE A 31 -7.68 6.66 1.52
C PHE A 31 -8.16 5.26 1.91
N GLY A 32 -9.47 5.09 2.12
CA GLY A 32 -10.03 3.77 2.35
C GLY A 32 -9.79 2.84 1.17
N ALA A 33 -10.00 3.33 -0.05
CA ALA A 33 -9.70 2.58 -1.26
C ALA A 33 -8.21 2.30 -1.42
N CYS A 34 -7.35 3.28 -1.09
CA CYS A 34 -5.89 3.09 -1.12
C CYS A 34 -5.45 2.00 -0.14
N LYS A 35 -6.02 1.97 1.06
CA LYS A 35 -5.73 0.91 2.03
C LYS A 35 -6.10 -0.46 1.48
N GLY A 36 -7.24 -0.55 0.77
CA GLY A 36 -7.65 -1.78 0.11
C GLY A 36 -6.66 -2.22 -0.96
N VAL A 37 -6.19 -1.29 -1.79
CA VAL A 37 -5.18 -1.59 -2.83
C VAL A 37 -3.89 -2.11 -2.19
N VAL A 38 -3.40 -1.44 -1.15
CA VAL A 38 -2.18 -1.87 -0.45
C VAL A 38 -2.37 -3.25 0.16
N LYS A 39 -3.48 -3.47 0.85
CA LYS A 39 -3.79 -4.76 1.48
C LYS A 39 -3.82 -5.87 0.45
N ASP A 40 -4.54 -5.69 -0.65
CA ASP A 40 -4.66 -6.70 -1.69
C ASP A 40 -3.30 -6.99 -2.35
N THR A 41 -2.52 -5.94 -2.60
CA THR A 41 -1.18 -6.08 -3.17
C THR A 41 -0.28 -6.91 -2.26
N VAL A 42 -0.28 -6.59 -0.97
CA VAL A 42 0.55 -7.31 0.01
C VAL A 42 0.11 -8.76 0.13
N LEU A 43 -1.19 -9.02 0.25
CA LEU A 43 -1.69 -10.39 0.39
C LEU A 43 -1.40 -11.24 -0.84
N ASN A 44 -1.52 -10.66 -2.04
CA ASN A 44 -1.20 -11.38 -3.27
C ASN A 44 0.28 -11.75 -3.35
N ILE A 45 1.16 -10.82 -2.96
CA ILE A 45 2.59 -11.06 -3.08
C ILE A 45 3.11 -11.96 -1.96
N LEU A 46 2.50 -11.95 -0.77
CA LEU A 46 2.89 -12.82 0.34
C LEU A 46 2.65 -14.29 0.06
N SER A 47 1.82 -14.62 -0.93
CA SER A 47 1.63 -16.00 -1.33
C SER A 47 2.84 -16.59 -2.04
N ASP A 48 3.76 -15.76 -2.53
CA ASP A 48 5.00 -16.18 -3.18
C ASP A 48 6.08 -16.40 -2.12
N GLU A 49 6.71 -17.57 -2.14
CA GLU A 49 7.73 -17.97 -1.16
C GLU A 49 9.04 -17.21 -1.28
N GLU A 50 9.32 -16.64 -2.44
CA GLU A 50 10.59 -15.96 -2.72
C GLU A 50 10.52 -14.45 -2.56
N VAL A 51 9.45 -13.93 -1.99
CA VAL A 51 9.23 -12.50 -1.86
C VAL A 51 9.99 -11.92 -0.67
N GLY A 52 10.68 -10.80 -0.91
CA GLY A 52 11.33 -9.99 0.12
C GLY A 52 10.68 -8.62 0.25
N VAL A 53 11.14 -7.84 1.23
CA VAL A 53 10.64 -6.50 1.51
C VAL A 53 10.75 -5.59 0.29
N TYR A 54 11.84 -5.73 -0.47
CA TYR A 54 12.07 -4.88 -1.64
C TYR A 54 10.99 -5.07 -2.70
N GLN A 55 10.61 -6.30 -2.98
CA GLN A 55 9.57 -6.61 -3.96
C GLN A 55 8.20 -6.10 -3.50
N ILE A 56 7.90 -6.24 -2.22
CA ILE A 56 6.65 -5.73 -1.64
C ILE A 56 6.58 -4.22 -1.78
N ARG A 57 7.66 -3.53 -1.41
CA ARG A 57 7.74 -2.07 -1.53
C ARG A 57 7.52 -1.63 -2.98
N HIS A 58 8.19 -2.26 -3.91
CA HIS A 58 8.09 -1.93 -5.33
C HIS A 58 6.65 -2.11 -5.84
N GLN A 59 6.01 -3.22 -5.49
CA GLN A 59 4.64 -3.51 -5.91
C GLN A 59 3.63 -2.53 -5.30
N ILE A 60 3.82 -2.14 -4.05
CA ILE A 60 2.96 -1.13 -3.41
C ILE A 60 3.06 0.20 -4.17
N VAL A 61 4.26 0.67 -4.46
CA VAL A 61 4.46 1.91 -5.19
C VAL A 61 3.79 1.86 -6.55
N GLU A 62 3.98 0.76 -7.27
CA GLU A 62 3.46 0.60 -8.61
C GLU A 62 1.93 0.52 -8.63
N LYS A 63 1.36 -0.35 -7.83
CA LYS A 63 -0.10 -0.57 -7.81
C LYS A 63 -0.85 0.62 -7.23
N LEU A 64 -0.38 1.18 -6.15
CA LEU A 64 -1.00 2.35 -5.55
C LEU A 64 -0.85 3.58 -6.46
N GLY A 65 0.31 3.74 -7.09
CA GLY A 65 0.53 4.82 -8.04
C GLY A 65 -0.42 4.75 -9.24
N GLU A 66 -0.61 3.57 -9.82
CA GLU A 66 -1.56 3.36 -10.91
C GLU A 66 -2.99 3.69 -10.49
N PHE A 67 -3.38 3.22 -9.31
CA PHE A 67 -4.71 3.48 -8.76
C PHE A 67 -4.96 4.99 -8.60
N LEU A 68 -4.02 5.70 -7.99
CA LEU A 68 -4.15 7.14 -7.77
C LEU A 68 -4.15 7.93 -9.07
N GLU A 69 -3.34 7.52 -10.03
CA GLU A 69 -3.33 8.17 -11.34
C GLU A 69 -4.69 8.05 -12.04
N GLN A 70 -5.33 6.89 -11.94
CA GLN A 70 -6.67 6.68 -12.51
C GLN A 70 -7.74 7.48 -11.78
N GLU A 71 -7.66 7.55 -10.45
CA GLU A 71 -8.71 8.19 -9.65
C GLU A 71 -8.62 9.71 -9.64
N ILE A 72 -7.42 10.27 -9.61
CA ILE A 72 -7.23 11.72 -9.42
C ILE A 72 -6.31 12.35 -10.47
N GLY A 73 -5.82 11.57 -11.45
CA GLY A 73 -4.99 12.09 -12.53
C GLY A 73 -3.58 12.48 -12.11
N ARG A 74 -3.13 12.07 -10.92
CA ARG A 74 -1.80 12.40 -10.40
C ARG A 74 -1.12 11.15 -9.89
N LYS A 75 0.20 11.14 -10.05
CA LYS A 75 1.05 10.06 -9.54
C LYS A 75 1.96 10.62 -8.46
N PRO A 76 1.53 10.58 -7.18
CA PRO A 76 2.34 11.16 -6.10
C PRO A 76 3.56 10.32 -5.79
N VAL A 77 4.49 10.88 -5.03
CA VAL A 77 5.59 10.12 -4.46
C VAL A 77 5.03 9.24 -3.34
N ILE A 78 5.30 7.95 -3.42
CA ILE A 78 4.82 6.96 -2.45
C ILE A 78 6.02 6.37 -1.74
N LEU A 79 6.00 6.44 -0.40
CA LEU A 79 7.09 5.96 0.45
C LEU A 79 6.57 4.87 1.38
N PRO A 80 6.58 3.60 0.96
CA PRO A 80 6.10 2.51 1.82
C PRO A 80 7.02 2.29 3.01
N THR A 81 6.41 2.11 4.18
CA THR A 81 7.11 1.68 5.39
C THR A 81 6.67 0.26 5.71
N ILE A 82 7.61 -0.66 5.76
CA ILE A 82 7.33 -2.08 5.99
C ILE A 82 8.08 -2.53 7.22
N LEU A 83 7.33 -3.06 8.19
CA LEU A 83 7.89 -3.62 9.42
C LEU A 83 7.79 -5.14 9.35
N GLU A 84 8.93 -5.80 9.47
CA GLU A 84 8.99 -7.26 9.59
C GLU A 84 8.91 -7.66 11.06
N VAL A 85 8.08 -8.64 11.33
CA VAL A 85 7.91 -9.17 12.68
C VAL A 85 8.25 -10.65 12.72
#